data_afcce8cdf4d958c6e6d6dcb2716418dc
#
_entry.id   afcce8cdf4d958c6e6d6dcb2716418dc
#
_cell.length_a   1.000
_cell.length_b   1.000
_cell.length_c   1.000
_cell.angle_alpha   90.00
_cell.angle_beta   90.00
_cell.angle_gamma   90.00
#
_symmetry.space_group_name_H-M   'P 1'
#
loop_
_entity.id
_entity.type
_entity.pdbx_description
1 polymer ?
#
loop_
_entity_poly.entity_id
_entity_poly.type
_entity_poly.pdbx_seq_one_letter_code
_entity_poly.pdbx_strand_id
1 'polypeptide(L)'
;GGIKPGVLGFTDEELQVLVSEAHHRGMRVACHARSAAAVKQAVRAGVNFIGHANYLDDEALALLEANRDHVFAGPAVAWEISFLEHYQSFGFETGSPEHEGYAAELKATQASVRRMRDAGVRVLVGGDYGLNITPHGTYARELQYFTDYFGFSPGEALQAATKHGGEAFMPDGRLGTLETGKIADMVIVKGNPLEQISLLQDADNIRAVIKDGQI
;
A
#
# COMPACT_ATOMS: atom_id res chain seq x y z
N GLY A 1 -4.10 18.42 15.89
CA GLY A 1 -5.17 18.46 14.95
C GLY A 1 -4.69 18.02 13.56
N GLY A 2 -4.88 16.76 13.23
CA GLY A 2 -4.58 16.26 11.88
C GLY A 2 -5.58 16.79 10.85
N ILE A 3 -5.18 16.83 9.57
CA ILE A 3 -6.07 17.19 8.47
C ILE A 3 -7.17 16.12 8.38
N LYS A 4 -8.43 16.54 8.41
CA LYS A 4 -9.57 15.61 8.26
C LYS A 4 -9.54 14.96 6.87
N PRO A 5 -9.93 13.69 6.71
CA PRO A 5 -9.86 12.97 5.43
C PRO A 5 -10.52 13.66 4.23
N GLY A 6 -11.50 14.53 4.45
CA GLY A 6 -12.22 15.22 3.37
C GLY A 6 -11.61 16.53 2.87
N VAL A 7 -10.51 16.99 3.45
CA VAL A 7 -9.87 18.25 3.03
C VAL A 7 -8.88 17.97 1.90
N LEU A 8 -9.06 18.66 0.77
CA LEU A 8 -8.11 18.63 -0.35
C LEU A 8 -6.95 19.60 -0.05
N GLY A 9 -5.71 19.15 -0.27
CA GLY A 9 -4.51 19.93 -0.04
C GLY A 9 -4.12 20.84 -1.20
N PHE A 10 -4.65 20.58 -2.40
CA PHE A 10 -4.38 21.30 -3.64
C PHE A 10 -5.66 21.57 -4.41
N THR A 11 -5.67 22.63 -5.21
CA THR A 11 -6.66 22.78 -6.28
C THR A 11 -6.37 21.80 -7.42
N ASP A 12 -7.32 21.60 -8.33
CA ASP A 12 -7.12 20.73 -9.49
C ASP A 12 -6.00 21.28 -10.39
N GLU A 13 -5.92 22.59 -10.57
CA GLU A 13 -4.90 23.27 -11.36
C GLU A 13 -3.51 23.12 -10.77
N GLU A 14 -3.36 23.32 -9.45
CA GLU A 14 -2.08 23.14 -8.75
C GLU A 14 -1.57 21.71 -8.89
N LEU A 15 -2.42 20.72 -8.63
CA LEU A 15 -2.04 19.31 -8.74
C LEU A 15 -1.69 18.92 -10.19
N GLN A 16 -2.47 19.41 -11.16
CA GLN A 16 -2.21 19.18 -12.58
C GLN A 16 -0.83 19.72 -13.01
N VAL A 17 -0.46 20.92 -12.56
CA VAL A 17 0.86 21.51 -12.85
C VAL A 17 1.98 20.66 -12.23
N LEU A 18 1.85 20.26 -10.94
CA LEU A 18 2.84 19.45 -10.26
C LEU A 18 3.08 18.10 -10.97
N VAL A 19 1.99 17.42 -11.33
CA VAL A 19 2.07 16.11 -11.98
C VAL A 19 2.65 16.25 -13.39
N SER A 20 2.20 17.25 -14.16
CA SER A 20 2.69 17.50 -15.53
C SER A 20 4.19 17.79 -15.54
N GLU A 21 4.68 18.62 -14.62
CA GLU A 21 6.10 18.94 -14.49
C GLU A 21 6.97 17.73 -14.11
N ALA A 22 6.45 16.86 -13.24
CA ALA A 22 7.14 15.62 -12.89
C ALA A 22 7.21 14.66 -14.10
N HIS A 23 6.08 14.45 -14.78
CA HIS A 23 6.00 13.59 -15.96
C HIS A 23 6.85 14.10 -17.12
N HIS A 24 6.92 15.42 -17.33
CA HIS A 24 7.80 16.03 -18.35
C HIS A 24 9.28 15.67 -18.12
N ARG A 25 9.66 15.41 -16.85
CA ARG A 25 11.03 14.97 -16.47
C ARG A 25 11.18 13.46 -16.39
N GLY A 26 10.17 12.69 -16.82
CA GLY A 26 10.17 11.22 -16.73
C GLY A 26 10.02 10.69 -15.30
N MET A 27 9.60 11.53 -14.34
CA MET A 27 9.36 11.15 -12.94
C MET A 27 7.90 10.78 -12.73
N ARG A 28 7.65 9.79 -11.87
CA ARG A 28 6.31 9.43 -11.39
C ARG A 28 5.99 10.16 -10.10
N VAL A 29 4.69 10.31 -9.82
CA VAL A 29 4.19 11.08 -8.67
C VAL A 29 3.47 10.15 -7.70
N ALA A 30 3.76 10.31 -6.42
CA ALA A 30 3.06 9.71 -5.31
C ALA A 30 2.34 10.78 -4.49
N CYS A 31 1.19 10.46 -3.94
CA CYS A 31 0.49 11.35 -3.03
C CYS A 31 -0.24 10.58 -1.92
N HIS A 32 -0.50 11.25 -0.79
CA HIS A 32 -1.50 10.81 0.17
C HIS A 32 -2.89 11.23 -0.33
N ALA A 33 -3.83 10.29 -0.42
CA ALA A 33 -5.21 10.57 -0.78
C ALA A 33 -6.15 9.63 -0.01
N ARG A 34 -6.70 10.09 1.12
CA ARG A 34 -7.53 9.27 2.01
C ARG A 34 -9.01 9.28 1.61
N SER A 35 -9.54 10.42 1.16
CA SER A 35 -10.96 10.55 0.78
C SER A 35 -11.20 10.22 -0.69
N ALA A 36 -12.44 9.85 -1.03
CA ALA A 36 -12.86 9.64 -2.41
C ALA A 36 -12.60 10.89 -3.30
N ALA A 37 -12.82 12.09 -2.77
CA ALA A 37 -12.56 13.34 -3.49
C ALA A 37 -11.06 13.48 -3.83
N ALA A 38 -10.17 13.21 -2.86
CA ALA A 38 -8.72 13.28 -3.06
C ALA A 38 -8.23 12.21 -4.04
N VAL A 39 -8.76 10.98 -3.96
CA VAL A 39 -8.44 9.91 -4.91
C VAL A 39 -8.86 10.29 -6.33
N LYS A 40 -10.08 10.80 -6.51
CA LYS A 40 -10.57 11.24 -7.81
C LYS A 40 -9.71 12.37 -8.40
N GLN A 41 -9.35 13.34 -7.58
CA GLN A 41 -8.48 14.45 -7.99
C GLN A 41 -7.10 13.91 -8.40
N ALA A 42 -6.49 13.03 -7.60
CA ALA A 42 -5.18 12.45 -7.89
C ALA A 42 -5.16 11.63 -9.20
N VAL A 43 -6.16 10.75 -9.39
CA VAL A 43 -6.26 9.94 -10.61
C VAL A 43 -6.44 10.81 -11.86
N ARG A 44 -7.31 11.82 -11.79
CA ARG A 44 -7.55 12.75 -12.91
C ARG A 44 -6.31 13.58 -13.27
N ALA A 45 -5.52 13.95 -12.27
CA ALA A 45 -4.24 14.64 -12.49
C ALA A 45 -3.14 13.74 -13.05
N GLY A 46 -3.31 12.39 -13.01
CA GLY A 46 -2.33 11.44 -13.51
C GLY A 46 -1.31 10.97 -12.45
N VAL A 47 -1.62 11.09 -11.16
CA VAL A 47 -0.78 10.55 -10.07
C VAL A 47 -0.64 9.03 -10.23
N ASN A 48 0.58 8.51 -10.05
CA ASN A 48 0.90 7.10 -10.26
C ASN A 48 0.76 6.23 -9.01
N PHE A 49 0.98 6.81 -7.82
CA PHE A 49 0.92 6.09 -6.55
C PHE A 49 0.00 6.82 -5.58
N ILE A 50 -1.07 6.15 -5.18
CA ILE A 50 -2.04 6.70 -4.24
C ILE A 50 -1.86 6.00 -2.90
N GLY A 51 -1.36 6.74 -1.92
CA GLY A 51 -1.26 6.29 -0.55
C GLY A 51 -2.62 6.33 0.13
N HIS A 52 -2.92 5.31 0.89
CA HIS A 52 -4.10 5.06 1.70
C HIS A 52 -5.36 4.64 0.92
N ALA A 53 -6.01 5.55 0.18
CA ALA A 53 -7.30 5.28 -0.50
C ALA A 53 -8.37 4.67 0.44
N ASN A 54 -8.41 5.12 1.71
CA ASN A 54 -9.24 4.53 2.77
C ASN A 54 -10.74 4.61 2.48
N TYR A 55 -11.20 5.74 1.91
CA TYR A 55 -12.62 6.01 1.71
C TYR A 55 -12.91 6.14 0.22
N LEU A 56 -13.38 5.05 -0.40
CA LEU A 56 -13.74 5.03 -1.83
C LEU A 56 -15.25 5.04 -2.01
N ASP A 57 -15.73 5.96 -2.85
CA ASP A 57 -17.05 5.86 -3.48
C ASP A 57 -16.96 5.08 -4.82
N ASP A 58 -18.10 4.85 -5.46
CA ASP A 58 -18.17 4.07 -6.70
C ASP A 58 -17.45 4.78 -7.86
N GLU A 59 -17.49 6.13 -7.91
CA GLU A 59 -16.80 6.90 -8.93
C GLU A 59 -15.26 6.83 -8.77
N ALA A 60 -14.77 6.93 -7.52
CA ALA A 60 -13.33 6.80 -7.25
C ALA A 60 -12.82 5.41 -7.62
N LEU A 61 -13.59 4.36 -7.30
CA LEU A 61 -13.25 3.00 -7.69
C LEU A 61 -13.23 2.82 -9.21
N ALA A 62 -14.25 3.32 -9.91
CA ALA A 62 -14.32 3.25 -11.37
C ALA A 62 -13.16 3.97 -12.06
N LEU A 63 -12.74 5.13 -11.50
CA LEU A 63 -11.55 5.85 -11.98
C LEU A 63 -10.26 5.05 -11.77
N LEU A 64 -10.08 4.43 -10.60
CA LEU A 64 -8.92 3.56 -10.34
C LEU A 64 -8.90 2.36 -11.27
N GLU A 65 -10.04 1.70 -11.47
CA GLU A 65 -10.18 0.56 -12.39
C GLU A 65 -9.86 0.94 -13.83
N ALA A 66 -10.39 2.06 -14.32
CA ALA A 66 -10.13 2.57 -15.67
C ALA A 66 -8.65 2.94 -15.89
N ASN A 67 -7.92 3.27 -14.83
CA ASN A 67 -6.50 3.66 -14.87
C ASN A 67 -5.57 2.60 -14.26
N ARG A 68 -6.03 1.38 -14.01
CA ARG A 68 -5.29 0.32 -13.30
C ARG A 68 -3.92 -0.04 -13.90
N ASP A 69 -3.70 0.26 -15.19
CA ASP A 69 -2.41 0.03 -15.85
C ASP A 69 -1.37 1.12 -15.56
N HIS A 70 -1.78 2.23 -14.95
CA HIS A 70 -0.93 3.40 -14.67
C HIS A 70 -0.89 3.79 -13.20
N VAL A 71 -1.87 3.33 -12.40
CA VAL A 71 -2.04 3.69 -10.99
C VAL A 71 -1.81 2.48 -10.09
N PHE A 72 -1.18 2.73 -8.97
CA PHE A 72 -1.04 1.81 -7.84
C PHE A 72 -1.68 2.43 -6.60
N ALA A 73 -2.25 1.59 -5.74
CA ALA A 73 -2.79 2.01 -4.44
C ALA A 73 -2.07 1.27 -3.31
N GLY A 74 -1.63 1.99 -2.28
CA GLY A 74 -0.98 1.42 -1.10
C GLY A 74 -1.72 1.79 0.18
N PRO A 75 -2.44 0.87 0.85
CA PRO A 75 -3.33 1.19 1.96
C PRO A 75 -2.60 1.70 3.21
N ALA A 76 -1.32 1.37 3.41
CA ALA A 76 -0.53 1.76 4.58
C ALA A 76 -1.20 1.36 5.92
N VAL A 77 -1.78 0.15 5.96
CA VAL A 77 -2.67 -0.29 7.05
C VAL A 77 -1.94 -0.58 8.36
N ALA A 78 -0.63 -0.82 8.32
CA ALA A 78 0.15 -1.12 9.52
C ALA A 78 0.02 -0.01 10.58
N TRP A 79 -0.03 1.26 10.17
CA TRP A 79 -0.26 2.37 11.08
C TRP A 79 -1.62 2.28 11.78
N GLU A 80 -2.71 2.07 11.03
CA GLU A 80 -4.07 2.01 11.58
C GLU A 80 -4.20 0.87 12.59
N ILE A 81 -3.69 -0.32 12.25
CA ILE A 81 -3.74 -1.50 13.12
C ILE A 81 -2.87 -1.29 14.37
N SER A 82 -1.62 -0.86 14.18
CA SER A 82 -0.71 -0.63 15.31
C SER A 82 -1.21 0.47 16.23
N PHE A 83 -1.86 1.51 15.71
CA PHE A 83 -2.51 2.51 16.56
C PHE A 83 -3.61 1.89 17.40
N LEU A 84 -4.49 1.07 16.80
CA LEU A 84 -5.57 0.39 17.53
C LEU A 84 -5.07 -0.65 18.55
N GLU A 85 -3.88 -1.21 18.35
CA GLU A 85 -3.22 -2.08 19.32
C GLU A 85 -2.58 -1.31 20.49
N HIS A 86 -2.19 -0.04 20.27
CA HIS A 86 -1.37 0.73 21.19
C HIS A 86 -1.96 2.11 21.58
N TYR A 87 -3.24 2.40 21.26
CA TYR A 87 -3.85 3.72 21.47
C TYR A 87 -3.72 4.24 22.90
N GLN A 88 -3.70 3.34 23.91
CA GLN A 88 -3.51 3.71 25.31
C GLN A 88 -2.13 4.31 25.57
N SER A 89 -1.09 3.90 24.86
CA SER A 89 0.26 4.47 24.98
C SER A 89 0.34 5.91 24.48
N PHE A 90 -0.65 6.35 23.69
CA PHE A 90 -0.82 7.73 23.24
C PHE A 90 -1.73 8.56 24.16
N GLY A 91 -2.19 7.98 25.27
CA GLY A 91 -3.06 8.65 26.24
C GLY A 91 -4.54 8.65 25.87
N PHE A 92 -4.97 7.81 24.91
CA PHE A 92 -6.37 7.67 24.54
C PHE A 92 -7.05 6.53 25.33
N GLU A 93 -8.33 6.69 25.58
CA GLU A 93 -9.15 5.66 26.24
C GLU A 93 -9.94 4.86 25.20
N THR A 94 -10.34 3.65 25.58
CA THR A 94 -11.29 2.84 24.80
C THR A 94 -12.59 3.62 24.61
N GLY A 95 -13.06 3.75 23.37
CA GLY A 95 -14.26 4.50 23.03
C GLY A 95 -14.05 6.02 22.95
N SER A 96 -12.79 6.50 23.06
CA SER A 96 -12.50 7.92 22.74
C SER A 96 -12.76 8.21 21.26
N PRO A 97 -13.03 9.46 20.87
CA PRO A 97 -13.24 9.84 19.47
C PRO A 97 -12.08 9.41 18.54
N GLU A 98 -10.86 9.44 19.06
CA GLU A 98 -9.67 9.01 18.31
C GLU A 98 -9.67 7.50 18.09
N HIS A 99 -9.92 6.71 19.15
CA HIS A 99 -9.99 5.25 19.04
C HIS A 99 -11.13 4.82 18.10
N GLU A 100 -12.33 5.38 18.26
CA GLU A 100 -13.46 5.09 17.37
C GLU A 100 -13.21 5.56 15.93
N GLY A 101 -12.54 6.70 15.76
CA GLY A 101 -12.18 7.24 14.46
C GLY A 101 -11.25 6.30 13.68
N TYR A 102 -10.20 5.79 14.31
CA TYR A 102 -9.30 4.81 13.67
C TYR A 102 -9.96 3.44 13.44
N ALA A 103 -10.82 3.00 14.34
CA ALA A 103 -11.59 1.78 14.15
C ALA A 103 -12.54 1.88 12.94
N ALA A 104 -13.20 3.02 12.78
CA ALA A 104 -14.04 3.29 11.61
C ALA A 104 -13.23 3.40 10.32
N GLU A 105 -12.04 4.02 10.38
CA GLU A 105 -11.14 4.13 9.25
C GLU A 105 -10.64 2.76 8.80
N LEU A 106 -10.15 1.92 9.70
CA LEU A 106 -9.73 0.56 9.38
C LEU A 106 -10.84 -0.24 8.69
N LYS A 107 -12.08 -0.10 9.17
CA LYS A 107 -13.25 -0.73 8.52
C LYS A 107 -13.47 -0.20 7.10
N ALA A 108 -13.31 1.09 6.88
CA ALA A 108 -13.44 1.70 5.56
C ALA A 108 -12.29 1.24 4.64
N THR A 109 -11.05 1.21 5.15
CA THR A 109 -9.88 0.71 4.45
C THR A 109 -10.08 -0.75 4.00
N GLN A 110 -10.58 -1.61 4.90
CA GLN A 110 -10.88 -3.01 4.56
C GLN A 110 -11.87 -3.12 3.38
N ALA A 111 -12.94 -2.33 3.43
CA ALA A 111 -13.94 -2.32 2.35
C ALA A 111 -13.34 -1.82 1.03
N SER A 112 -12.60 -0.71 1.07
CA SER A 112 -11.98 -0.10 -0.10
C SER A 112 -10.93 -0.99 -0.75
N VAL A 113 -10.05 -1.62 0.04
CA VAL A 113 -8.99 -2.49 -0.48
C VAL A 113 -9.58 -3.76 -1.13
N ARG A 114 -10.61 -4.36 -0.52
CA ARG A 114 -11.31 -5.51 -1.14
C ARG A 114 -11.92 -5.13 -2.48
N ARG A 115 -12.59 -3.98 -2.56
CA ARG A 115 -13.16 -3.47 -3.81
C ARG A 115 -12.10 -3.19 -4.87
N MET A 116 -10.96 -2.59 -4.49
CA MET A 116 -9.83 -2.36 -5.40
C MET A 116 -9.27 -3.69 -5.94
N ARG A 117 -9.05 -4.68 -5.06
CA ARG A 117 -8.60 -6.01 -5.45
C ARG A 117 -9.56 -6.65 -6.47
N ASP A 118 -10.87 -6.65 -6.15
CA ASP A 118 -11.90 -7.28 -6.99
C ASP A 118 -12.05 -6.59 -8.35
N ALA A 119 -11.76 -5.27 -8.42
CA ALA A 119 -11.69 -4.49 -9.65
C ALA A 119 -10.34 -4.62 -10.40
N GLY A 120 -9.39 -5.42 -9.89
CA GLY A 120 -8.09 -5.63 -10.52
C GLY A 120 -7.14 -4.42 -10.43
N VAL A 121 -7.38 -3.50 -9.52
CA VAL A 121 -6.45 -2.42 -9.19
C VAL A 121 -5.21 -3.00 -8.52
N ARG A 122 -4.02 -2.58 -8.95
CA ARG A 122 -2.75 -3.06 -8.37
C ARG A 122 -2.54 -2.45 -6.99
N VAL A 123 -2.84 -3.26 -5.96
CA VAL A 123 -2.58 -2.87 -4.57
C VAL A 123 -1.15 -3.22 -4.20
N LEU A 124 -0.45 -2.28 -3.56
CA LEU A 124 0.93 -2.43 -3.07
C LEU A 124 0.94 -2.71 -1.58
N VAL A 125 1.88 -3.53 -1.16
CA VAL A 125 2.22 -3.70 0.25
C VAL A 125 3.12 -2.55 0.69
N GLY A 126 2.77 -1.87 1.78
CA GLY A 126 3.54 -0.77 2.35
C GLY A 126 2.75 -0.04 3.42
N GLY A 127 3.33 0.25 4.57
CA GLY A 127 2.62 0.53 5.79
C GLY A 127 3.07 1.72 6.62
N ASP A 128 3.56 2.83 6.07
CA ASP A 128 3.99 4.02 6.85
C ASP A 128 4.94 3.64 8.02
N TYR A 129 6.00 2.92 7.69
CA TYR A 129 6.99 2.48 8.66
C TYR A 129 8.01 3.58 9.01
N GLY A 130 8.65 3.42 10.18
CA GLY A 130 9.64 4.36 10.70
C GLY A 130 9.16 5.12 11.93
N LEU A 131 7.96 4.79 12.42
CA LEU A 131 7.40 5.33 13.67
C LEU A 131 7.61 4.32 14.81
N ASN A 132 7.46 4.77 16.06
CA ASN A 132 7.70 3.91 17.23
C ASN A 132 6.80 2.67 17.31
N ILE A 133 5.57 2.74 16.80
CA ILE A 133 4.62 1.62 16.73
C ILE A 133 4.67 0.84 15.42
N THR A 134 5.33 1.38 14.40
CA THR A 134 5.62 0.73 13.12
C THR A 134 7.11 0.81 12.82
N PRO A 135 7.97 0.15 13.62
CA PRO A 135 9.42 0.26 13.48
C PRO A 135 9.91 -0.36 12.18
N HIS A 136 11.02 0.17 11.66
CA HIS A 136 11.72 -0.45 10.54
C HIS A 136 12.09 -1.91 10.84
N GLY A 137 12.06 -2.76 9.80
CA GLY A 137 12.37 -4.19 9.93
C GLY A 137 11.14 -5.07 10.17
N THR A 138 9.95 -4.50 10.40
CA THR A 138 8.70 -5.27 10.62
C THR A 138 7.78 -5.32 9.40
N TYR A 139 8.29 -4.99 8.21
CA TYR A 139 7.52 -4.84 6.98
C TYR A 139 6.76 -6.10 6.56
N ALA A 140 7.29 -7.31 6.82
CA ALA A 140 6.66 -8.55 6.45
C ALA A 140 5.32 -8.80 7.19
N ARG A 141 5.05 -8.07 8.30
CA ARG A 141 3.76 -8.10 9.00
C ARG A 141 2.62 -7.64 8.10
N GLU A 142 2.88 -6.70 7.18
CA GLU A 142 1.88 -6.20 6.25
C GLU A 142 1.32 -7.29 5.34
N LEU A 143 2.15 -8.25 4.94
CA LEU A 143 1.69 -9.42 4.15
C LEU A 143 0.62 -10.21 4.89
N GLN A 144 0.77 -10.38 6.20
CA GLN A 144 -0.23 -11.03 7.04
C GLN A 144 -1.50 -10.18 7.15
N TYR A 145 -1.37 -8.85 7.28
CA TYR A 145 -2.53 -7.97 7.31
C TYR A 145 -3.34 -8.05 6.01
N PHE A 146 -2.69 -8.22 4.87
CA PHE A 146 -3.38 -8.43 3.60
C PHE A 146 -4.25 -9.69 3.61
N THR A 147 -3.78 -10.79 4.22
CA THR A 147 -4.58 -12.01 4.35
C THR A 147 -5.68 -11.88 5.40
N ASP A 148 -5.37 -11.31 6.56
CA ASP A 148 -6.27 -11.29 7.71
C ASP A 148 -7.41 -10.26 7.54
N TYR A 149 -7.11 -9.09 6.97
CA TYR A 149 -8.05 -7.98 6.91
C TYR A 149 -8.65 -7.75 5.52
N PHE A 150 -7.92 -8.03 4.45
CA PHE A 150 -8.36 -7.66 3.10
C PHE A 150 -8.83 -8.85 2.25
N GLY A 151 -8.68 -10.07 2.76
CA GLY A 151 -9.11 -11.28 2.09
C GLY A 151 -8.25 -11.68 0.90
N PHE A 152 -6.98 -11.23 0.87
CA PHE A 152 -6.01 -11.76 -0.07
C PHE A 152 -5.62 -13.17 0.32
N SER A 153 -5.41 -14.04 -0.65
CA SER A 153 -4.66 -15.27 -0.42
C SER A 153 -3.18 -14.95 -0.17
N PRO A 154 -2.41 -15.84 0.47
CA PRO A 154 -0.98 -15.64 0.62
C PRO A 154 -0.26 -15.39 -0.71
N GLY A 155 -0.69 -16.06 -1.79
CA GLY A 155 -0.14 -15.85 -3.13
C GLY A 155 -0.41 -14.45 -3.68
N GLU A 156 -1.62 -13.92 -3.52
CA GLU A 156 -1.95 -12.55 -3.91
C GLU A 156 -1.20 -11.51 -3.09
N ALA A 157 -1.03 -11.71 -1.77
CA ALA A 157 -0.23 -10.83 -0.92
C ALA A 157 1.25 -10.82 -1.37
N LEU A 158 1.82 -11.99 -1.70
CA LEU A 158 3.17 -12.08 -2.26
C LEU A 158 3.27 -11.37 -3.62
N GLN A 159 2.29 -11.50 -4.50
CA GLN A 159 2.27 -10.79 -5.78
C GLN A 159 2.19 -9.27 -5.57
N ALA A 160 1.41 -8.79 -4.61
CA ALA A 160 1.34 -7.37 -4.26
C ALA A 160 2.70 -6.83 -3.80
N ALA A 161 3.45 -7.59 -3.00
CA ALA A 161 4.77 -7.19 -2.52
C ALA A 161 5.88 -7.33 -3.59
N THR A 162 5.80 -8.32 -4.47
CA THR A 162 6.86 -8.65 -5.43
C THR A 162 6.56 -8.12 -6.83
N LYS A 163 5.60 -8.70 -7.53
CA LYS A 163 5.26 -8.34 -8.90
C LYS A 163 4.80 -6.88 -8.99
N HIS A 164 3.76 -6.50 -8.23
CA HIS A 164 3.25 -5.14 -8.27
C HIS A 164 4.29 -4.13 -7.73
N GLY A 165 5.03 -4.49 -6.67
CA GLY A 165 6.14 -3.69 -6.17
C GLY A 165 7.24 -3.48 -7.22
N GLY A 166 7.61 -4.54 -7.94
CA GLY A 166 8.58 -4.49 -9.04
C GLY A 166 8.11 -3.59 -10.19
N GLU A 167 6.87 -3.75 -10.65
CA GLU A 167 6.25 -2.90 -11.69
C GLU A 167 6.13 -1.44 -11.24
N ALA A 168 5.84 -1.23 -9.95
CA ALA A 168 5.80 0.09 -9.35
C ALA A 168 7.17 0.75 -9.31
N PHE A 169 8.24 0.03 -9.07
CA PHE A 169 9.60 0.55 -9.00
C PHE A 169 10.27 0.63 -10.39
N MET A 170 10.14 -0.42 -11.21
CA MET A 170 10.70 -0.51 -12.57
C MET A 170 9.59 -0.82 -13.59
N PRO A 171 9.07 0.21 -14.29
CA PRO A 171 7.99 0.04 -15.27
C PRO A 171 8.37 -0.81 -16.48
N ASP A 172 9.67 -1.00 -16.75
CA ASP A 172 10.18 -1.85 -17.82
C ASP A 172 10.02 -3.36 -17.54
N GLY A 173 9.46 -3.71 -16.37
CA GLY A 173 9.13 -5.08 -16.01
C GLY A 173 10.31 -5.98 -15.64
N ARG A 174 11.50 -5.43 -15.43
CA ARG A 174 12.70 -6.22 -15.09
C ARG A 174 12.78 -6.71 -13.64
N LEU A 175 11.85 -6.27 -12.76
CA LEU A 175 11.78 -6.66 -11.36
C LEU A 175 10.45 -7.32 -11.01
N GLY A 176 10.44 -8.04 -9.89
CA GLY A 176 9.25 -8.51 -9.20
C GLY A 176 8.80 -9.93 -9.55
N THR A 177 9.40 -10.56 -10.58
CA THR A 177 9.12 -11.94 -10.95
C THR A 177 10.41 -12.70 -11.28
N LEU A 178 10.40 -14.02 -11.07
CA LEU A 178 11.52 -14.90 -11.40
C LEU A 178 11.37 -15.44 -12.84
N GLU A 179 11.96 -14.71 -13.79
CA GLU A 179 11.91 -15.04 -15.21
C GLU A 179 13.29 -14.81 -15.86
N THR A 180 13.59 -15.57 -16.91
CA THR A 180 14.84 -15.39 -17.66
C THR A 180 14.97 -13.98 -18.22
N GLY A 181 16.12 -13.36 -18.01
CA GLY A 181 16.42 -12.00 -18.49
C GLY A 181 16.03 -10.87 -17.54
N LYS A 182 15.40 -11.18 -16.40
CA LYS A 182 15.11 -10.20 -15.34
C LYS A 182 16.26 -10.10 -14.34
N ILE A 183 16.22 -9.03 -13.54
CA ILE A 183 17.17 -8.81 -12.44
C ILE A 183 16.95 -9.92 -11.40
N ALA A 184 18.04 -10.57 -10.99
CA ALA A 184 18.03 -11.70 -10.08
C ALA A 184 17.97 -11.22 -8.62
N ASP A 185 16.84 -10.57 -8.24
CA ASP A 185 16.49 -10.22 -6.87
C ASP A 185 15.60 -11.32 -6.30
N MET A 186 16.07 -12.04 -5.28
CA MET A 186 15.40 -13.21 -4.73
C MET A 186 15.56 -13.29 -3.22
N VAL A 187 14.58 -13.85 -2.54
CA VAL A 187 14.67 -14.24 -1.13
C VAL A 187 14.44 -15.76 -1.03
N ILE A 188 15.37 -16.47 -0.42
CA ILE A 188 15.23 -17.89 -0.12
C ILE A 188 14.76 -18.04 1.31
N VAL A 189 13.61 -18.71 1.48
CA VAL A 189 12.98 -18.90 2.78
C VAL A 189 12.87 -20.37 3.17
N LYS A 190 12.86 -20.64 4.47
CA LYS A 190 12.54 -21.93 5.05
C LYS A 190 11.03 -22.04 5.22
N GLY A 191 10.44 -23.12 4.71
CA GLY A 191 8.99 -23.33 4.75
C GLY A 191 8.28 -22.81 3.51
N ASN A 192 6.95 -22.85 3.55
CA ASN A 192 6.10 -22.47 2.43
C ASN A 192 5.25 -21.22 2.77
N PRO A 193 5.60 -20.02 2.26
CA PRO A 193 4.83 -18.81 2.55
C PRO A 193 3.44 -18.81 1.91
N LEU A 194 3.15 -19.71 0.96
CA LEU A 194 1.80 -19.87 0.40
C LEU A 194 0.85 -20.58 1.38
N GLU A 195 1.39 -21.34 2.33
CA GLU A 195 0.62 -22.00 3.39
C GLU A 195 0.60 -21.17 4.68
N GLN A 196 1.74 -20.53 5.00
CA GLN A 196 1.91 -19.72 6.22
C GLN A 196 2.70 -18.45 5.92
N ILE A 197 2.00 -17.39 5.55
CA ILE A 197 2.61 -16.11 5.17
C ILE A 197 3.42 -15.46 6.32
N SER A 198 3.00 -15.69 7.58
CA SER A 198 3.63 -15.15 8.78
C SER A 198 5.05 -15.64 9.01
N LEU A 199 5.47 -16.75 8.36
CA LEU A 199 6.85 -17.23 8.47
C LEU A 199 7.89 -16.21 7.98
N LEU A 200 7.47 -15.27 7.11
CA LEU A 200 8.33 -14.20 6.59
C LEU A 200 8.64 -13.11 7.63
N GLN A 201 7.95 -13.11 8.77
CA GLN A 201 8.22 -12.16 9.86
C GLN A 201 9.39 -12.61 10.76
N ASP A 202 9.79 -13.86 10.66
CA ASP A 202 10.88 -14.44 11.44
C ASP A 202 12.16 -14.46 10.58
N ALA A 203 13.17 -13.72 11.02
CA ALA A 203 14.47 -13.65 10.32
C ALA A 203 15.16 -15.01 10.21
N ASP A 204 14.93 -15.94 11.16
CA ASP A 204 15.50 -17.28 11.13
C ASP A 204 14.96 -18.15 9.97
N ASN A 205 13.85 -17.75 9.39
CA ASN A 205 13.32 -18.38 8.18
C ASN A 205 13.90 -17.80 6.89
N ILE A 206 14.58 -16.66 6.94
CA ILE A 206 15.25 -16.08 5.77
C ILE A 206 16.62 -16.73 5.62
N ARG A 207 16.80 -17.54 4.57
CA ARG A 207 18.04 -18.29 4.32
C ARG A 207 19.08 -17.53 3.52
N ALA A 208 18.62 -16.75 2.57
CA ALA A 208 19.46 -15.86 1.78
C ALA A 208 18.63 -14.73 1.16
N VAL A 209 19.27 -13.60 1.01
CA VAL A 209 18.77 -12.48 0.21
C VAL A 209 19.76 -12.29 -0.94
N ILE A 210 19.26 -12.38 -2.16
CA ILE A 210 20.06 -12.26 -3.38
C ILE A 210 19.65 -10.94 -4.04
N LYS A 211 20.63 -10.09 -4.28
CA LYS A 211 20.48 -8.79 -4.93
C LYS A 211 21.32 -8.76 -6.19
N ASP A 212 20.68 -8.59 -7.34
CA ASP A 212 21.34 -8.60 -8.67
C ASP A 212 22.26 -9.83 -8.86
N GLY A 213 21.77 -10.99 -8.40
CA GLY A 213 22.51 -12.26 -8.49
C GLY A 213 23.61 -12.46 -7.43
N GLN A 214 23.80 -11.53 -6.50
CA GLN A 214 24.81 -11.60 -5.43
C GLN A 214 24.13 -11.83 -4.06
N ILE A 215 24.76 -12.68 -3.21
CA ILE A 215 24.31 -12.99 -1.83
C ILE A 215 24.96 -12.02 -0.85
#